data_0c5279a16852008d5851227867c82a46
#
_entry.id   0c5279a16852008d5851227867c82a46
#
_cell.length_a   1.000
_cell.length_b   1.000
_cell.length_c   1.000
_cell.angle_alpha   90.00
_cell.angle_beta   90.00
_cell.angle_gamma   90.00
#
_symmetry.space_group_name_H-M   'P 1'
#
loop_
_entity.id
_entity.type
_entity.pdbx_description
1 polymer ?
#
loop_
_entity_poly.entity_id
_entity_poly.type
_entity_poly.pdbx_seq_one_letter_code
_entity_poly.pdbx_strand_id
1 'polypeptide(L)'
;RRRMHELVNAQANHEISTARYYFVRNAYVAANNRAKVVLSDFQQTAASDEAMQILADSYHELGMTDLENDMRRVMELNKNRKRR
;
A
#
# COMPACT_ATOMS: atom_id res chain seq x y z
N ARG A 1 24.28 -5.24 5.14
CA ARG A 1 23.20 -4.24 5.16
C ARG A 1 22.42 -4.22 3.86
N ARG A 2 23.11 -4.25 2.73
CA ARG A 2 22.43 -4.25 1.43
C ARG A 2 21.52 -5.46 1.28
N ARG A 3 22.00 -6.63 1.70
CA ARG A 3 21.21 -7.85 1.60
C ARG A 3 19.93 -7.79 2.40
N MET A 4 20.01 -7.26 3.63
CA MET A 4 18.82 -7.12 4.47
C MET A 4 17.82 -6.19 3.83
N HIS A 5 18.30 -5.09 3.25
CA HIS A 5 17.44 -4.14 2.59
C HIS A 5 16.75 -4.76 1.39
N GLU A 6 17.49 -5.52 0.60
CA GLU A 6 16.96 -6.21 -0.57
C GLU A 6 15.91 -7.24 -0.19
N LEU A 7 16.14 -8.01 0.89
CA LEU A 7 15.19 -9.01 1.36
C LEU A 7 13.89 -8.36 1.82
N VAL A 8 14.00 -7.26 2.56
CA VAL A 8 12.81 -6.53 3.02
C VAL A 8 12.01 -6.02 1.83
N ASN A 9 12.69 -5.44 0.83
CA ASN A 9 12.02 -4.95 -0.37
C ASN A 9 11.37 -6.07 -1.17
N ALA A 10 12.03 -7.23 -1.25
CA ALA A 10 11.49 -8.38 -1.97
C ALA A 10 10.20 -8.88 -1.32
N GLN A 11 10.18 -8.96 0.02
CA GLN A 11 8.99 -9.38 0.74
C GLN A 11 7.86 -8.36 0.59
N ALA A 12 8.19 -7.08 0.69
CA ALA A 12 7.20 -6.03 0.51
C ALA A 12 6.61 -6.08 -0.89
N ASN A 13 7.45 -6.28 -1.91
CA ASN A 13 7.00 -6.39 -3.28
C ASN A 13 6.11 -7.62 -3.50
N HIS A 14 6.42 -8.71 -2.82
CA HIS A 14 5.60 -9.91 -2.89
C HIS A 14 4.19 -9.64 -2.35
N GLU A 15 4.10 -8.96 -1.21
CA GLU A 15 2.80 -8.63 -0.62
C GLU A 15 2.01 -7.68 -1.52
N ILE A 16 2.70 -6.72 -2.15
CA ILE A 16 2.06 -5.82 -3.09
C ILE A 16 1.54 -6.56 -4.31
N SER A 17 2.31 -7.50 -4.84
CA SER A 17 1.88 -8.32 -5.97
C SER A 17 0.62 -9.11 -5.61
N THR A 18 0.58 -9.66 -4.39
CA THR A 18 -0.58 -10.38 -3.89
C THR A 18 -1.79 -9.47 -3.77
N ALA A 19 -1.59 -8.26 -3.25
CA ALA A 19 -2.67 -7.27 -3.12
C ALA A 19 -3.23 -6.91 -4.49
N ARG A 20 -2.37 -6.70 -5.47
CA ARG A 20 -2.81 -6.40 -6.85
C ARG A 20 -3.59 -7.56 -7.44
N TYR A 21 -3.12 -8.78 -7.20
CA TYR A 21 -3.80 -9.97 -7.67
C TYR A 21 -5.26 -9.99 -7.22
N TYR A 22 -5.50 -9.69 -5.94
CA TYR A 22 -6.85 -9.63 -5.42
C TYR A 22 -7.61 -8.43 -5.96
N PHE A 23 -6.93 -7.29 -6.09
CA PHE A 23 -7.58 -6.06 -6.54
C PHE A 23 -8.18 -6.22 -7.93
N VAL A 24 -7.41 -6.78 -8.87
CA VAL A 24 -7.89 -6.95 -10.25
C VAL A 24 -9.01 -7.97 -10.35
N ARG A 25 -9.19 -8.79 -9.33
CA ARG A 25 -10.28 -9.76 -9.26
C ARG A 25 -11.46 -9.25 -8.45
N ASN A 26 -11.44 -7.97 -8.13
CA ASN A 26 -12.52 -7.31 -7.37
C ASN A 26 -12.64 -7.83 -5.93
N ALA A 27 -11.60 -8.47 -5.42
CA ALA A 27 -11.55 -8.92 -4.02
C ALA A 27 -10.93 -7.80 -3.18
N TYR A 28 -11.68 -6.71 -3.02
CA TYR A 28 -11.15 -5.48 -2.44
C TYR A 28 -10.79 -5.60 -0.97
N VAL A 29 -11.56 -6.37 -0.21
CA VAL A 29 -11.26 -6.58 1.21
C VAL A 29 -9.93 -7.31 1.37
N ALA A 30 -9.71 -8.36 0.57
CA ALA A 30 -8.46 -9.10 0.60
C ALA A 30 -7.28 -8.23 0.16
N ALA A 31 -7.48 -7.44 -0.91
CA ALA A 31 -6.45 -6.52 -1.39
C ALA A 31 -6.10 -5.50 -0.31
N ASN A 32 -7.11 -4.97 0.36
CA ASN A 32 -6.94 -3.99 1.43
C ASN A 32 -6.13 -4.59 2.58
N ASN A 33 -6.45 -5.82 2.99
CA ASN A 33 -5.75 -6.48 4.09
C ASN A 33 -4.27 -6.69 3.77
N ARG A 34 -3.97 -7.10 2.54
CA ARG A 34 -2.57 -7.30 2.14
C ARG A 34 -1.81 -5.97 2.08
N ALA A 35 -2.44 -4.93 1.57
CA ALA A 35 -1.82 -3.61 1.52
C ALA A 35 -1.53 -3.08 2.92
N LYS A 36 -2.42 -3.34 3.87
CA LYS A 36 -2.22 -2.95 5.26
C LYS A 36 -0.99 -3.62 5.87
N VAL A 37 -0.74 -4.87 5.52
CA VAL A 37 0.45 -5.58 6.00
C VAL A 37 1.71 -4.84 5.56
N VAL A 38 1.74 -4.37 4.31
CA VAL A 38 2.89 -3.63 3.80
C VAL A 38 3.09 -2.34 4.59
N LEU A 39 2.02 -1.61 4.86
CA LEU A 39 2.13 -0.37 5.62
C LEU A 39 2.57 -0.60 7.06
N SER A 40 2.17 -1.73 7.65
CA SER A 40 2.53 -2.07 9.02
C SER A 40 3.96 -2.59 9.14
N ASP A 41 4.33 -3.53 8.27
CA ASP A 41 5.57 -4.30 8.41
C ASP A 41 6.72 -3.76 7.57
N PHE A 42 6.42 -3.04 6.50
CA PHE A 42 7.43 -2.61 5.52
C PHE A 42 7.35 -1.11 5.27
N GLN A 43 7.31 -0.35 6.34
CA GLN A 43 7.25 1.11 6.25
C GLN A 43 8.50 1.67 5.57
N GLN A 44 8.34 2.79 4.91
CA GLN A 44 9.43 3.51 4.24
C GLN A 44 10.09 2.73 3.10
N THR A 45 9.34 1.83 2.48
CA THR A 45 9.77 1.17 1.25
C THR A 45 8.99 1.75 0.07
N ALA A 46 9.51 1.52 -1.14
CA ALA A 46 8.77 1.91 -2.35
C ALA A 46 7.41 1.20 -2.40
N ALA A 47 7.35 -0.02 -1.89
CA ALA A 47 6.10 -0.79 -1.86
C ALA A 47 5.05 -0.14 -0.97
N SER A 48 5.45 0.62 0.06
CA SER A 48 4.47 1.28 0.93
C SER A 48 3.66 2.34 0.18
N ASP A 49 4.27 3.01 -0.81
CA ASP A 49 3.55 3.98 -1.63
C ASP A 49 2.49 3.30 -2.46
N GLU A 50 2.83 2.16 -3.06
CA GLU A 50 1.85 1.38 -3.82
C GLU A 50 0.76 0.82 -2.91
N ALA A 51 1.15 0.42 -1.69
CA ALA A 51 0.17 -0.08 -0.72
C ALA A 51 -0.86 0.99 -0.38
N MET A 52 -0.42 2.23 -0.20
CA MET A 52 -1.34 3.34 0.06
C MET A 52 -2.29 3.55 -1.12
N GLN A 53 -1.77 3.45 -2.34
CA GLN A 53 -2.60 3.59 -3.53
C GLN A 53 -3.64 2.48 -3.60
N ILE A 54 -3.23 1.25 -3.35
CA ILE A 54 -4.16 0.11 -3.36
C ILE A 54 -5.22 0.27 -2.28
N LEU A 55 -4.82 0.74 -1.09
CA LEU A 55 -5.77 0.98 -0.02
C LEU A 55 -6.81 2.04 -0.42
N ALA A 56 -6.34 3.16 -0.97
CA ALA A 56 -7.24 4.23 -1.38
C ALA A 56 -8.21 3.74 -2.45
N ASP A 57 -7.69 3.02 -3.44
CA ASP A 57 -8.53 2.51 -4.52
C ASP A 57 -9.51 1.46 -4.01
N SER A 58 -9.08 0.60 -3.07
CA SER A 58 -9.97 -0.40 -2.46
C SER A 58 -11.08 0.26 -1.68
N TYR A 59 -10.76 1.28 -0.91
CA TYR A 59 -11.77 2.02 -0.16
C TYR A 59 -12.78 2.69 -1.10
N HIS A 60 -12.28 3.21 -2.22
CA HIS A 60 -13.15 3.82 -3.22
C HIS A 60 -14.15 2.80 -3.76
N GLU A 61 -13.68 1.63 -4.13
CA GLU A 61 -14.55 0.58 -4.68
C GLU A 61 -15.52 0.03 -3.65
N LEU A 62 -15.13 0.05 -2.38
CA LEU A 62 -15.98 -0.41 -1.29
C LEU A 62 -16.96 0.66 -0.81
N GLY A 63 -16.86 1.87 -1.34
CA GLY A 63 -17.71 2.98 -0.95
C GLY A 63 -17.37 3.61 0.39
N MET A 64 -16.16 3.36 0.87
CA MET A 64 -15.68 3.92 2.15
C MET A 64 -14.99 5.26 1.93
N THR A 65 -15.78 6.26 1.61
CA THR A 65 -15.28 7.56 1.17
C THR A 65 -14.40 8.24 2.22
N ASP A 66 -14.79 8.15 3.49
CA ASP A 66 -14.02 8.79 4.57
C ASP A 66 -12.61 8.19 4.67
N LEU A 67 -12.53 6.86 4.61
CA LEU A 67 -11.25 6.16 4.68
C LEU A 67 -10.41 6.42 3.43
N GLU A 68 -11.06 6.49 2.29
CA GLU A 68 -10.38 6.84 1.05
C GLU A 68 -9.75 8.21 1.14
N ASN A 69 -10.51 9.20 1.60
CA ASN A 69 -10.02 10.57 1.71
C ASN A 69 -8.87 10.67 2.70
N ASP A 70 -8.96 9.96 3.81
CA ASP A 70 -7.89 9.94 4.80
C ASP A 70 -6.60 9.35 4.20
N MET A 71 -6.73 8.27 3.45
CA MET A 71 -5.57 7.63 2.83
C MET A 71 -4.94 8.53 1.78
N ARG A 72 -5.75 9.21 0.97
CA ARG A 72 -5.22 10.13 -0.05
C ARG A 72 -4.51 11.30 0.59
N ARG A 73 -4.98 11.76 1.74
CA ARG A 73 -4.31 12.81 2.50
C ARG A 73 -2.94 12.35 3.01
N VAL A 74 -2.87 11.12 3.52
CA VAL A 74 -1.60 10.54 3.96
C VAL A 74 -0.62 10.43 2.81
N MET A 75 -1.11 10.01 1.64
CA MET A 75 -0.29 9.93 0.43
C MET A 75 0.29 11.28 0.06
N GLU A 76 -0.51 12.33 0.14
CA GLU A 76 -0.07 13.69 -0.18
C GLU A 76 1.01 14.16 0.78
N LEU A 77 0.83 13.91 2.07
CA LEU A 77 1.82 14.24 3.08
C LEU A 77 3.14 13.50 2.87
N ASN A 78 3.05 12.23 2.52
CA ASN A 78 4.21 11.39 2.25
C ASN A 78 4.98 11.88 1.02
N LYS A 79 4.24 12.26 0.00
CA LYS A 79 4.81 12.79 -1.24
C LYS A 79 5.59 14.07 -0.97
N ASN A 80 5.03 14.96 -0.16
CA ASN A 80 5.69 16.20 0.19
C ASN A 80 6.96 15.98 0.99
N ARG A 81 6.92 14.99 1.89
CA ARG A 81 8.09 14.63 2.67
C ARG A 81 9.22 14.12 1.80
N LYS A 82 8.90 13.37 0.77
CA LYS A 82 9.92 12.79 -0.13
C LYS A 82 10.57 13.80 -1.05
N ARG A 83 9.90 14.91 -1.29
CA ARG A 83 10.46 15.96 -2.15
C ARG A 83 11.65 16.68 -1.54
N ARG A 84 11.89 16.48 -0.29
CA ARG A 84 13.06 17.03 0.37
C ARG A 84 14.27 16.18 0.10
#